data_16e976cefd8e35e204d11f5c486a3b0a
#
_entry.id   16e976cefd8e35e204d11f5c486a3b0a
#
_cell.length_a   1.000
_cell.length_b   1.000
_cell.length_c   1.000
_cell.angle_alpha   90.00
_cell.angle_beta   90.00
_cell.angle_gamma   90.00
#
_symmetry.space_group_name_H-M   'P 1'
#
loop_
_entity.id
_entity.type
_entity.pdbx_description
1 polymer ?
#
loop_
_entity_poly.entity_id
_entity_poly.type
_entity_poly.pdbx_seq_one_letter_code
_entity_poly.pdbx_strand_id
1 'polypeptide(L)'
;MKTPKRVAYVLAAGLLGLLAACGGTGGGAAADGKTVTVYTVDGLEDWYTARFAEFKQQTGITVQAVTAGSGEVASRVEKEKSNTQADVLITLPPFIQQVAQQGLLASSAPQGAEQVPAAEKDPQGRYFAMMNNYISFIYNPQQAKPAPKTWNDLLDPKYRGKLQYSTPGEAGDGTAVLLQLQHVFGDQGALDYLGKLQANNVGPSSSTGKLQPKVAKGELLVANGDVQMNLAEIGKSGGFDVFFPADAQGKRSTFAIPYEAGLVTNAPHADNGKKLLDFLFSPAIQAKAADAFGIPTRADVKSTGANADRIKATMTGVDIWQPDWTAVLGRLDADLAAYKKAIGQ
;
A
#
# COMPACT_ATOMS: atom_id res chain seq x y z
N MET A 1 46.02 -43.89 -33.91
CA MET A 1 47.52 -43.90 -33.70
C MET A 1 47.85 -42.82 -32.69
N LYS A 2 48.61 -43.25 -31.67
CA LYS A 2 49.38 -42.52 -30.66
C LYS A 2 48.64 -42.02 -29.45
N THR A 3 48.78 -42.81 -28.48
CA THR A 3 48.81 -42.96 -27.03
C THR A 3 49.35 -41.78 -26.20
N PRO A 4 49.17 -41.90 -24.87
CA PRO A 4 49.09 -40.82 -23.89
C PRO A 4 50.42 -40.62 -23.12
N LYS A 5 50.48 -39.56 -22.33
CA LYS A 5 51.53 -39.45 -21.29
C LYS A 5 50.90 -39.18 -19.91
N ARG A 6 51.13 -40.17 -19.04
CA ARG A 6 51.01 -40.13 -17.58
C ARG A 6 52.31 -39.53 -16.99
N VAL A 7 52.22 -38.82 -15.92
CA VAL A 7 53.24 -38.65 -14.84
C VAL A 7 52.49 -38.03 -13.68
N ALA A 8 52.26 -38.58 -12.59
CA ALA A 8 52.99 -39.23 -11.48
C ALA A 8 52.92 -38.38 -10.21
N TYR A 9 52.46 -39.01 -9.18
CA TYR A 9 52.28 -38.60 -7.79
C TYR A 9 53.55 -38.05 -7.14
N VAL A 10 53.39 -37.09 -6.18
CA VAL A 10 54.24 -37.01 -4.98
C VAL A 10 53.32 -36.77 -3.77
N LEU A 11 53.29 -37.74 -2.90
CA LEU A 11 52.85 -37.70 -1.51
C LEU A 11 53.94 -37.03 -0.66
N ALA A 12 53.55 -36.10 0.21
CA ALA A 12 54.30 -35.76 1.40
C ALA A 12 53.35 -35.60 2.57
N ALA A 13 53.43 -36.47 3.51
CA ALA A 13 52.79 -36.47 4.81
C ALA A 13 53.58 -35.60 5.80
N GLY A 14 52.90 -34.96 6.71
CA GLY A 14 53.55 -34.24 7.82
C GLY A 14 52.53 -33.58 8.80
N LEU A 15 52.23 -34.37 9.84
CA LEU A 15 51.98 -34.09 11.26
C LEU A 15 51.11 -32.95 11.79
N LEU A 16 50.05 -33.39 12.47
CA LEU A 16 49.59 -33.09 13.86
C LEU A 16 49.93 -31.73 14.48
N GLY A 17 48.86 -30.99 14.81
CA GLY A 17 48.89 -29.86 15.73
C GLY A 17 47.49 -29.49 16.25
N LEU A 18 47.11 -30.14 17.37
CA LEU A 18 46.31 -29.67 18.50
C LEU A 18 44.97 -28.95 18.30
N LEU A 19 43.91 -29.63 18.75
CA LEU A 19 42.61 -29.15 19.22
C LEU A 19 42.70 -27.87 20.07
N ALA A 20 41.96 -26.86 19.66
CA ALA A 20 41.37 -25.90 20.58
C ALA A 20 39.89 -25.84 20.29
N ALA A 21 39.11 -26.56 21.10
CA ALA A 21 37.66 -26.43 21.19
C ALA A 21 37.35 -25.06 21.80
N CYS A 22 36.85 -24.12 20.98
CA CYS A 22 36.04 -23.02 21.49
C CYS A 22 34.64 -23.25 20.98
N GLY A 23 33.75 -23.61 21.89
CA GLY A 23 32.32 -23.61 21.69
C GLY A 23 31.89 -22.21 21.28
N GLY A 24 31.61 -22.03 20.00
CA GLY A 24 30.93 -20.88 19.48
C GLY A 24 29.44 -21.13 19.62
N THR A 25 28.86 -20.60 20.68
CA THR A 25 27.43 -20.30 20.81
C THR A 25 26.93 -19.72 19.51
N GLY A 26 25.77 -20.21 19.02
CA GLY A 26 25.09 -19.70 17.84
C GLY A 26 24.91 -18.21 17.99
N GLY A 27 25.75 -17.45 17.31
CA GLY A 27 25.57 -16.02 17.13
C GLY A 27 24.45 -15.81 16.16
N GLY A 28 23.24 -15.58 16.67
CA GLY A 28 22.29 -14.76 15.91
C GLY A 28 23.06 -13.51 15.52
N ALA A 29 23.06 -13.15 14.25
CA ALA A 29 23.63 -11.90 13.78
C ALA A 29 23.10 -10.80 14.69
N ALA A 30 23.99 -10.17 15.47
CA ALA A 30 23.63 -9.03 16.27
C ALA A 30 23.01 -8.03 15.29
N ALA A 31 21.74 -7.74 15.49
CA ALA A 31 21.04 -6.77 14.68
C ALA A 31 21.89 -5.51 14.65
N ASP A 32 22.37 -5.09 13.47
CA ASP A 32 23.15 -3.88 13.35
C ASP A 32 22.25 -2.74 13.84
N GLY A 33 22.58 -2.15 15.01
CA GLY A 33 21.77 -1.11 15.64
C GLY A 33 21.51 0.13 14.79
N LYS A 34 21.88 0.10 13.52
CA LYS A 34 21.75 1.17 12.53
C LYS A 34 20.78 0.86 11.41
N THR A 35 19.89 -0.10 11.58
CA THR A 35 18.88 -0.47 10.58
C THR A 35 17.47 -0.40 11.16
N VAL A 36 16.49 -0.20 10.29
CA VAL A 36 15.05 -0.35 10.56
C VAL A 36 14.37 -0.94 9.33
N THR A 37 13.58 -2.00 9.51
CA THR A 37 12.86 -2.69 8.44
C THR A 37 11.41 -2.21 8.40
N VAL A 38 10.98 -1.73 7.23
CA VAL A 38 9.62 -1.23 6.98
C VAL A 38 8.93 -2.14 5.97
N TYR A 39 7.79 -2.71 6.35
CA TYR A 39 6.88 -3.31 5.40
C TYR A 39 5.88 -2.25 4.96
N THR A 40 5.82 -1.97 3.67
CA THR A 40 5.01 -0.89 3.10
C THR A 40 4.32 -1.32 1.81
N VAL A 41 3.44 -0.46 1.33
CA VAL A 41 2.68 -0.68 0.09
C VAL A 41 3.18 0.23 -1.02
N ASP A 42 2.81 -0.10 -2.27
CA ASP A 42 3.12 0.70 -3.45
C ASP A 42 2.45 2.10 -3.41
N GLY A 43 2.96 3.01 -4.23
CA GLY A 43 2.41 4.35 -4.45
C GLY A 43 3.23 5.52 -3.89
N LEU A 44 4.11 5.29 -2.92
CA LEU A 44 4.93 6.33 -2.30
C LEU A 44 6.44 6.11 -2.46
N GLU A 45 6.88 5.27 -3.39
CA GLU A 45 8.29 4.82 -3.50
C GLU A 45 9.27 5.98 -3.62
N ASP A 46 8.98 6.97 -4.46
CA ASP A 46 9.86 8.14 -4.65
C ASP A 46 9.89 9.02 -3.40
N TRP A 47 8.71 9.20 -2.77
CA TRP A 47 8.61 9.98 -1.54
C TRP A 47 9.36 9.28 -0.40
N TYR A 48 9.18 7.97 -0.24
CA TYR A 48 9.92 7.19 0.75
C TYR A 48 11.43 7.24 0.49
N THR A 49 11.86 7.10 -0.75
CA THR A 49 13.30 7.16 -1.10
C THR A 49 13.92 8.47 -0.60
N ALA A 50 13.26 9.60 -0.85
CA ALA A 50 13.73 10.90 -0.39
C ALA A 50 13.66 11.04 1.14
N ARG A 51 12.55 10.62 1.76
CA ARG A 51 12.37 10.74 3.23
C ARG A 51 13.28 9.79 4.00
N PHE A 52 13.48 8.57 3.53
CA PHE A 52 14.39 7.61 4.17
C PHE A 52 15.86 8.03 4.04
N ALA A 53 16.24 8.67 2.91
CA ALA A 53 17.56 9.27 2.79
C ALA A 53 17.77 10.42 3.80
N GLU A 54 16.76 11.28 3.97
CA GLU A 54 16.76 12.36 4.96
C GLU A 54 16.82 11.82 6.40
N PHE A 55 16.05 10.79 6.72
CA PHE A 55 16.10 10.10 8.02
C PHE A 55 17.49 9.53 8.30
N LYS A 56 18.08 8.85 7.31
CA LYS A 56 19.45 8.33 7.43
C LYS A 56 20.47 9.43 7.66
N GLN A 57 20.36 10.56 6.97
CA GLN A 57 21.26 11.70 7.15
C GLN A 57 21.18 12.27 8.58
N GLN A 58 19.98 12.35 9.14
CA GLN A 58 19.75 12.90 10.49
C GLN A 58 20.15 11.94 11.61
N THR A 59 19.95 10.62 11.42
CA THR A 59 20.03 9.64 12.51
C THR A 59 21.18 8.63 12.35
N GLY A 60 21.74 8.48 11.15
CA GLY A 60 22.65 7.41 10.79
C GLY A 60 21.97 6.04 10.59
N ILE A 61 20.62 5.95 10.75
CA ILE A 61 19.87 4.71 10.63
C ILE A 61 19.43 4.52 9.18
N THR A 62 19.70 3.33 8.63
CA THR A 62 19.29 2.94 7.27
C THR A 62 17.91 2.29 7.30
N VAL A 63 16.97 2.76 6.48
CA VAL A 63 15.67 2.13 6.31
C VAL A 63 15.76 1.05 5.22
N GLN A 64 15.30 -0.16 5.54
CA GLN A 64 15.14 -1.26 4.60
C GLN A 64 13.64 -1.45 4.33
N ALA A 65 13.20 -1.01 3.15
CA ALA A 65 11.79 -1.11 2.78
C ALA A 65 11.52 -2.39 1.98
N VAL A 66 10.42 -3.06 2.33
CA VAL A 66 9.85 -4.19 1.59
C VAL A 66 8.46 -3.76 1.14
N THR A 67 8.28 -3.63 -0.18
CA THR A 67 7.04 -3.16 -0.79
C THR A 67 6.25 -4.32 -1.39
N ALA A 68 4.95 -4.41 -1.06
CA ALA A 68 4.02 -5.38 -1.63
C ALA A 68 2.57 -4.87 -1.54
N GLY A 69 1.58 -5.67 -1.94
CA GLY A 69 0.16 -5.33 -1.78
C GLY A 69 -0.25 -5.23 -0.30
N SER A 70 -1.28 -4.43 -0.01
CA SER A 70 -1.70 -4.14 1.38
C SER A 70 -2.05 -5.39 2.19
N GLY A 71 -2.80 -6.33 1.59
CA GLY A 71 -3.11 -7.61 2.23
C GLY A 71 -1.89 -8.53 2.34
N GLU A 72 -0.94 -8.41 1.40
CA GLU A 72 0.27 -9.22 1.39
C GLU A 72 1.22 -8.81 2.53
N VAL A 73 1.48 -7.51 2.74
CA VAL A 73 2.32 -7.05 3.86
C VAL A 73 1.68 -7.36 5.21
N ALA A 74 0.35 -7.24 5.34
CA ALA A 74 -0.38 -7.63 6.54
C ALA A 74 -0.26 -9.14 6.84
N SER A 75 -0.51 -9.97 5.82
CA SER A 75 -0.36 -11.44 5.93
C SER A 75 1.08 -11.85 6.26
N ARG A 76 2.05 -11.10 5.74
CA ARG A 76 3.46 -11.34 6.03
C ARG A 76 3.80 -11.10 7.50
N VAL A 77 3.35 -9.97 8.07
CA VAL A 77 3.50 -9.69 9.51
C VAL A 77 2.87 -10.80 10.35
N GLU A 78 1.68 -11.29 9.96
CA GLU A 78 1.02 -12.40 10.67
C GLU A 78 1.82 -13.70 10.61
N LYS A 79 2.32 -14.08 9.43
CA LYS A 79 3.12 -15.31 9.26
C LYS A 79 4.45 -15.27 10.01
N GLU A 80 5.03 -14.08 10.16
CA GLU A 80 6.32 -13.86 10.81
C GLU A 80 6.17 -13.58 12.32
N LYS A 81 4.99 -13.65 12.92
CA LYS A 81 4.72 -13.27 14.34
C LYS A 81 5.57 -14.02 15.37
N SER A 82 6.04 -15.23 15.06
CA SER A 82 6.96 -16.00 15.93
C SER A 82 8.43 -15.68 15.70
N ASN A 83 8.78 -15.00 14.62
CA ASN A 83 10.12 -14.56 14.26
C ASN A 83 10.02 -13.25 13.48
N THR A 84 9.60 -12.19 14.16
CA THR A 84 9.31 -10.87 13.59
C THR A 84 10.50 -10.32 12.83
N GLN A 85 10.25 -9.86 11.59
CA GLN A 85 11.28 -9.30 10.71
C GLN A 85 11.07 -7.80 10.49
N ALA A 86 9.82 -7.33 10.51
CA ALA A 86 9.49 -5.93 10.33
C ALA A 86 9.55 -5.15 11.65
N ASP A 87 10.05 -3.93 11.60
CA ASP A 87 9.98 -3.00 12.71
C ASP A 87 8.72 -2.11 12.61
N VAL A 88 8.42 -1.63 11.41
CA VAL A 88 7.28 -0.76 11.13
C VAL A 88 6.44 -1.37 10.01
N LEU A 89 5.14 -1.36 10.20
CA LEU A 89 4.16 -1.64 9.14
C LEU A 89 3.52 -0.34 8.70
N ILE A 90 3.48 -0.12 7.37
CA ILE A 90 2.70 0.94 6.74
C ILE A 90 1.80 0.27 5.70
N THR A 91 0.47 0.33 5.90
CA THR A 91 -0.49 -0.28 4.98
C THR A 91 -1.79 0.52 4.98
N LEU A 92 -2.76 0.08 4.17
CA LEU A 92 -4.06 0.73 4.05
C LEU A 92 -5.12 0.04 4.92
N PRO A 93 -6.19 0.75 5.33
CA PRO A 93 -7.35 0.10 5.90
C PRO A 93 -8.03 -0.83 4.86
N PRO A 94 -8.66 -1.92 5.28
CA PRO A 94 -8.84 -2.38 6.66
C PRO A 94 -7.69 -3.27 7.20
N PHE A 95 -6.59 -3.42 6.47
CA PHE A 95 -5.53 -4.38 6.78
C PHE A 95 -4.73 -4.01 8.04
N ILE A 96 -4.47 -2.71 8.27
CA ILE A 96 -3.78 -2.28 9.49
C ILE A 96 -4.62 -2.57 10.73
N GLN A 97 -5.94 -2.36 10.64
CA GLN A 97 -6.89 -2.67 11.70
C GLN A 97 -6.92 -4.18 12.00
N GLN A 98 -6.87 -5.01 10.96
CA GLN A 98 -6.81 -6.47 11.10
C GLN A 98 -5.54 -6.90 11.86
N VAL A 99 -4.37 -6.39 11.46
CA VAL A 99 -3.10 -6.66 12.14
C VAL A 99 -3.12 -6.18 13.59
N ALA A 100 -3.71 -5.01 13.85
CA ALA A 100 -3.87 -4.47 15.20
C ALA A 100 -4.80 -5.34 16.07
N GLN A 101 -5.94 -5.81 15.54
CA GLN A 101 -6.85 -6.71 16.26
C GLN A 101 -6.20 -8.03 16.66
N GLN A 102 -5.26 -8.52 15.85
CA GLN A 102 -4.47 -9.73 16.14
C GLN A 102 -3.37 -9.50 17.19
N GLY A 103 -3.22 -8.25 17.73
CA GLY A 103 -2.18 -7.91 18.71
C GLY A 103 -0.77 -7.81 18.11
N LEU A 104 -0.65 -7.67 16.80
CA LEU A 104 0.62 -7.65 16.08
C LEU A 104 1.20 -6.23 15.91
N LEU A 105 0.51 -5.20 16.40
CA LEU A 105 1.02 -3.84 16.52
C LEU A 105 1.13 -3.44 17.99
N ALA A 106 2.27 -2.87 18.35
CA ALA A 106 2.52 -2.34 19.68
C ALA A 106 1.85 -0.97 19.87
N SER A 107 1.37 -0.69 21.08
CA SER A 107 0.94 0.66 21.44
C SER A 107 2.17 1.57 21.56
N SER A 108 2.38 2.41 20.56
CA SER A 108 3.54 3.30 20.43
C SER A 108 3.20 4.54 19.62
N ALA A 109 2.60 5.52 20.30
CA ALA A 109 2.23 6.77 19.65
C ALA A 109 3.48 7.58 19.26
N PRO A 110 3.63 8.01 17.99
CA PRO A 110 4.68 8.93 17.59
C PRO A 110 4.49 10.32 18.21
N GLN A 111 5.57 11.09 18.27
CA GLN A 111 5.50 12.49 18.71
C GLN A 111 4.55 13.27 17.78
N GLY A 112 3.60 14.00 18.40
CA GLY A 112 2.60 14.75 17.64
C GLY A 112 1.38 13.94 17.21
N ALA A 113 1.23 12.69 17.63
CA ALA A 113 0.05 11.86 17.36
C ALA A 113 -1.26 12.46 17.88
N GLU A 114 -1.19 13.38 18.86
CA GLU A 114 -2.35 14.14 19.33
C GLU A 114 -2.93 15.06 18.24
N GLN A 115 -2.11 15.46 17.26
CA GLN A 115 -2.53 16.27 16.12
C GLN A 115 -3.23 15.47 15.02
N VAL A 116 -3.14 14.13 15.04
CA VAL A 116 -3.90 13.27 14.12
C VAL A 116 -5.33 13.17 14.64
N PRO A 117 -6.36 13.42 13.81
CA PRO A 117 -7.76 13.33 14.22
C PRO A 117 -8.12 11.96 14.83
N ALA A 118 -9.03 11.95 15.78
CA ALA A 118 -9.42 10.71 16.47
C ALA A 118 -9.97 9.63 15.52
N ALA A 119 -10.63 10.03 14.44
CA ALA A 119 -11.15 9.11 13.42
C ALA A 119 -10.06 8.50 12.51
N GLU A 120 -8.83 9.03 12.57
CA GLU A 120 -7.71 8.63 11.72
C GLU A 120 -6.58 7.95 12.52
N LYS A 121 -6.89 7.45 13.71
CA LYS A 121 -5.94 6.71 14.56
C LYS A 121 -6.63 5.68 15.43
N ASP A 122 -5.88 4.67 15.82
CA ASP A 122 -6.34 3.67 16.76
C ASP A 122 -6.49 4.26 18.17
N PRO A 123 -7.63 4.04 18.87
CA PRO A 123 -7.82 4.52 20.24
C PRO A 123 -6.81 3.98 21.25
N GLN A 124 -6.20 2.81 20.96
CA GLN A 124 -5.16 2.20 21.80
C GLN A 124 -3.74 2.62 21.40
N GLY A 125 -3.60 3.51 20.39
CA GLY A 125 -2.32 4.05 19.97
C GLY A 125 -1.41 3.04 19.24
N ARG A 126 -1.99 2.08 18.52
CA ARG A 126 -1.24 1.04 17.79
C ARG A 126 -0.90 1.45 16.36
N TYR A 127 -1.75 2.27 15.71
CA TYR A 127 -1.52 2.81 14.38
C TYR A 127 -2.12 4.21 14.23
N PHE A 128 -1.60 4.95 13.24
CA PHE A 128 -1.97 6.33 12.95
C PHE A 128 -1.96 6.56 11.45
N ALA A 129 -2.94 7.27 10.92
CA ALA A 129 -2.88 7.74 9.55
C ALA A 129 -1.68 8.68 9.37
N MET A 130 -0.79 8.35 8.45
CA MET A 130 0.40 9.12 8.12
C MET A 130 0.14 10.08 6.95
N MET A 131 -0.66 9.66 5.99
CA MET A 131 -0.96 10.44 4.79
C MET A 131 -2.34 10.05 4.27
N ASN A 132 -3.21 11.03 4.08
CA ASN A 132 -4.53 10.79 3.50
C ASN A 132 -4.49 10.71 1.98
N ASN A 133 -5.38 9.87 1.46
CA ASN A 133 -5.57 9.56 0.06
C ASN A 133 -7.03 9.14 -0.18
N TYR A 134 -7.50 9.11 -1.43
CA TYR A 134 -8.90 8.83 -1.78
C TYR A 134 -9.00 7.91 -2.97
N ILE A 135 -9.88 6.89 -2.90
CA ILE A 135 -10.14 6.00 -4.04
C ILE A 135 -10.65 6.80 -5.24
N SER A 136 -10.12 6.52 -6.41
CA SER A 136 -10.53 7.13 -7.68
C SER A 136 -10.35 6.15 -8.83
N PHE A 137 -10.74 6.58 -10.04
CA PHE A 137 -10.56 5.82 -11.27
C PHE A 137 -9.80 6.66 -12.29
N ILE A 138 -9.17 5.98 -13.24
CA ILE A 138 -8.48 6.61 -14.37
C ILE A 138 -8.99 6.04 -15.69
N TYR A 139 -8.91 6.84 -16.74
CA TYR A 139 -9.22 6.40 -18.09
C TYR A 139 -8.26 7.01 -19.12
N ASN A 140 -8.04 6.33 -20.24
CA ASN A 140 -7.25 6.86 -21.35
C ASN A 140 -8.09 7.81 -22.21
N PRO A 141 -7.87 9.13 -22.22
CA PRO A 141 -8.72 10.10 -22.90
C PRO A 141 -8.59 10.05 -24.44
N GLN A 142 -7.55 9.43 -24.97
CA GLN A 142 -7.36 9.30 -26.41
C GLN A 142 -8.22 8.16 -27.00
N GLN A 143 -8.41 7.08 -26.23
CA GLN A 143 -9.02 5.84 -26.71
C GLN A 143 -10.40 5.57 -26.06
N ALA A 144 -10.63 5.94 -24.81
CA ALA A 144 -11.92 5.79 -24.12
C ALA A 144 -12.88 6.93 -24.50
N LYS A 145 -13.41 6.90 -25.72
CA LYS A 145 -14.35 7.91 -26.23
C LYS A 145 -15.75 7.31 -26.44
N PRO A 146 -16.83 7.97 -25.96
CA PRO A 146 -16.79 9.07 -25.00
C PRO A 146 -16.15 8.65 -23.68
N ALA A 147 -15.61 9.63 -22.92
CA ALA A 147 -15.04 9.41 -21.60
C ALA A 147 -16.10 8.81 -20.63
N PRO A 148 -15.74 7.82 -19.79
CA PRO A 148 -16.65 7.28 -18.80
C PRO A 148 -16.95 8.34 -17.72
N LYS A 149 -18.21 8.40 -17.27
CA LYS A 149 -18.67 9.36 -16.25
C LYS A 149 -19.40 8.69 -15.09
N THR A 150 -20.04 7.56 -15.35
CA THR A 150 -20.88 6.86 -14.39
C THR A 150 -20.42 5.43 -14.18
N TRP A 151 -20.86 4.82 -13.09
CA TRP A 151 -20.66 3.39 -12.86
C TRP A 151 -21.23 2.55 -14.01
N ASN A 152 -22.39 2.96 -14.57
CA ASN A 152 -22.99 2.21 -15.68
C ASN A 152 -22.14 2.26 -16.95
N ASP A 153 -21.41 3.34 -17.21
CA ASP A 153 -20.54 3.44 -18.39
C ASP A 153 -19.44 2.40 -18.38
N LEU A 154 -18.98 1.97 -17.18
CA LEU A 154 -17.94 0.96 -17.04
C LEU A 154 -18.40 -0.45 -17.45
N LEU A 155 -19.70 -0.66 -17.55
CA LEU A 155 -20.30 -1.91 -18.04
C LEU A 155 -20.41 -1.96 -19.59
N ASP A 156 -20.09 -0.85 -20.29
CA ASP A 156 -20.13 -0.81 -21.75
C ASP A 156 -19.20 -1.88 -22.34
N PRO A 157 -19.67 -2.71 -23.29
CA PRO A 157 -18.86 -3.73 -23.97
C PRO A 157 -17.60 -3.20 -24.68
N LYS A 158 -17.50 -1.90 -24.95
CA LYS A 158 -16.26 -1.28 -25.49
C LYS A 158 -15.05 -1.46 -24.58
N TYR A 159 -15.27 -1.69 -23.28
CA TYR A 159 -14.20 -1.92 -22.29
C TYR A 159 -13.85 -3.41 -22.13
N ARG A 160 -14.44 -4.32 -22.89
CA ARG A 160 -14.14 -5.76 -22.79
C ARG A 160 -12.66 -6.05 -23.00
N GLY A 161 -12.02 -6.64 -21.98
CA GLY A 161 -10.58 -6.90 -21.98
C GLY A 161 -9.73 -5.62 -21.97
N LYS A 162 -10.31 -4.48 -21.57
CA LYS A 162 -9.67 -3.17 -21.51
C LYS A 162 -9.92 -2.42 -20.20
N LEU A 163 -10.60 -3.04 -19.26
CA LEU A 163 -10.80 -2.55 -17.90
C LEU A 163 -10.09 -3.50 -16.95
N GLN A 164 -9.41 -2.96 -15.95
CA GLN A 164 -8.85 -3.75 -14.85
C GLN A 164 -9.00 -2.98 -13.54
N TYR A 165 -9.39 -3.68 -12.49
CA TYR A 165 -9.31 -3.17 -11.13
C TYR A 165 -8.44 -4.08 -10.26
N SER A 166 -7.78 -3.51 -9.27
CA SER A 166 -6.97 -4.27 -8.33
C SER A 166 -7.86 -5.16 -7.45
N THR A 167 -7.36 -6.33 -7.09
CA THR A 167 -8.15 -7.41 -6.48
C THR A 167 -8.50 -7.09 -5.03
N PRO A 168 -9.80 -7.08 -4.65
CA PRO A 168 -10.21 -7.03 -3.26
C PRO A 168 -9.55 -8.13 -2.41
N GLY A 169 -9.08 -7.76 -1.21
CA GLY A 169 -8.38 -8.67 -0.30
C GLY A 169 -6.86 -8.79 -0.55
N GLU A 170 -6.38 -8.43 -1.74
CA GLU A 170 -4.95 -8.44 -2.08
C GLU A 170 -4.37 -7.02 -2.08
N ALA A 171 -5.00 -6.12 -2.82
CA ALA A 171 -4.66 -4.71 -2.85
C ALA A 171 -5.64 -3.89 -2.01
N GLY A 172 -5.13 -2.84 -1.33
CA GLY A 172 -5.95 -1.95 -0.54
C GLY A 172 -7.01 -1.24 -1.37
N ASP A 173 -6.61 -0.64 -2.49
CA ASP A 173 -7.54 0.00 -3.43
C ASP A 173 -8.54 -0.98 -4.06
N GLY A 174 -8.16 -2.25 -4.21
CA GLY A 174 -9.08 -3.29 -4.66
C GLY A 174 -10.21 -3.50 -3.65
N THR A 175 -9.84 -3.59 -2.37
CA THR A 175 -10.82 -3.66 -1.27
C THR A 175 -11.65 -2.38 -1.21
N ALA A 176 -11.03 -1.22 -1.43
CA ALA A 176 -11.73 0.07 -1.50
C ALA A 176 -12.74 0.12 -2.66
N VAL A 177 -12.46 -0.49 -3.83
CA VAL A 177 -13.45 -0.61 -4.92
C VAL A 177 -14.68 -1.38 -4.45
N LEU A 178 -14.51 -2.52 -3.76
CA LEU A 178 -15.64 -3.29 -3.22
C LEU A 178 -16.47 -2.45 -2.24
N LEU A 179 -15.83 -1.79 -1.27
CA LEU A 179 -16.50 -0.93 -0.30
C LEU A 179 -17.22 0.26 -0.94
N GLN A 180 -16.60 0.89 -1.95
CA GLN A 180 -17.22 1.98 -2.70
C GLN A 180 -18.48 1.51 -3.44
N LEU A 181 -18.45 0.33 -4.05
CA LEU A 181 -19.61 -0.25 -4.72
C LEU A 181 -20.71 -0.63 -3.72
N GLN A 182 -20.35 -1.16 -2.54
CA GLN A 182 -21.31 -1.43 -1.46
C GLN A 182 -21.98 -0.13 -0.97
N HIS A 183 -21.22 0.96 -0.86
CA HIS A 183 -21.77 2.27 -0.51
C HIS A 183 -22.78 2.78 -1.56
N VAL A 184 -22.46 2.60 -2.85
CA VAL A 184 -23.28 3.13 -3.95
C VAL A 184 -24.51 2.26 -4.23
N PHE A 185 -24.38 0.92 -4.20
CA PHE A 185 -25.39 -0.03 -4.66
C PHE A 185 -25.98 -0.91 -3.56
N GLY A 186 -25.47 -0.81 -2.32
CA GLY A 186 -25.72 -1.79 -1.26
C GLY A 186 -24.98 -3.09 -1.51
N ASP A 187 -24.97 -3.98 -0.51
CA ASP A 187 -24.13 -5.20 -0.53
C ASP A 187 -24.44 -6.10 -1.73
N GLN A 188 -25.73 -6.46 -1.94
CA GLN A 188 -26.12 -7.33 -3.07
C GLN A 188 -25.93 -6.62 -4.42
N GLY A 189 -26.28 -5.32 -4.51
CA GLY A 189 -26.11 -4.54 -5.74
C GLY A 189 -24.63 -4.43 -6.16
N ALA A 190 -23.70 -4.34 -5.21
CA ALA A 190 -22.27 -4.35 -5.48
C ALA A 190 -21.80 -5.69 -6.07
N LEU A 191 -22.27 -6.81 -5.54
CA LEU A 191 -21.93 -8.14 -6.06
C LEU A 191 -22.50 -8.35 -7.47
N ASP A 192 -23.75 -7.95 -7.69
CA ASP A 192 -24.39 -8.02 -9.01
C ASP A 192 -23.67 -7.14 -10.04
N TYR A 193 -23.22 -5.96 -9.61
CA TYR A 193 -22.44 -5.05 -10.46
C TYR A 193 -21.08 -5.65 -10.80
N LEU A 194 -20.32 -6.16 -9.81
CA LEU A 194 -19.02 -6.78 -10.01
C LEU A 194 -19.09 -8.02 -10.91
N GLY A 195 -20.13 -8.85 -10.76
CA GLY A 195 -20.39 -9.95 -11.66
C GLY A 195 -20.57 -9.51 -13.12
N LYS A 196 -21.28 -8.40 -13.37
CA LYS A 196 -21.42 -7.81 -14.71
C LYS A 196 -20.10 -7.20 -15.20
N LEU A 197 -19.38 -6.46 -14.32
CA LEU A 197 -18.12 -5.82 -14.65
C LEU A 197 -17.02 -6.81 -15.03
N GLN A 198 -17.12 -8.05 -14.53
CA GLN A 198 -16.16 -9.12 -14.84
C GLN A 198 -16.09 -9.42 -16.34
N ALA A 199 -17.15 -9.17 -17.11
CA ALA A 199 -17.12 -9.32 -18.57
C ALA A 199 -16.12 -8.35 -19.25
N ASN A 200 -15.83 -7.21 -18.62
CA ASN A 200 -14.88 -6.20 -19.12
C ASN A 200 -13.50 -6.32 -18.47
N ASN A 201 -13.42 -6.98 -17.31
CA ASN A 201 -12.19 -7.08 -16.52
C ASN A 201 -11.17 -8.01 -17.18
N VAL A 202 -9.92 -7.54 -17.26
CA VAL A 202 -8.78 -8.34 -17.80
C VAL A 202 -8.43 -9.50 -16.86
N GLY A 203 -8.65 -9.35 -15.56
CA GLY A 203 -8.31 -10.34 -14.55
C GLY A 203 -7.71 -9.72 -13.28
N PRO A 204 -7.22 -10.54 -12.36
CA PRO A 204 -6.75 -10.08 -11.06
C PRO A 204 -5.49 -9.19 -11.17
N SER A 205 -5.32 -8.31 -10.19
CA SER A 205 -4.11 -7.54 -9.96
C SER A 205 -3.88 -7.36 -8.46
N SER A 206 -2.78 -7.87 -7.94
CA SER A 206 -2.39 -7.72 -6.53
C SER A 206 -1.78 -6.34 -6.22
N SER A 207 -1.54 -5.49 -7.23
CA SER A 207 -0.95 -4.16 -7.08
C SER A 207 -1.69 -3.15 -7.94
N THR A 208 -2.09 -2.04 -7.33
CA THR A 208 -2.74 -0.92 -8.01
C THR A 208 -1.73 -0.13 -8.84
N GLY A 209 -0.50 0.06 -8.36
CA GLY A 209 0.56 0.78 -9.06
C GLY A 209 0.96 0.19 -10.42
N LYS A 210 0.57 -1.05 -10.70
CA LYS A 210 0.79 -1.67 -12.02
C LYS A 210 -0.25 -1.28 -13.08
N LEU A 211 -1.33 -0.59 -12.70
CA LEU A 211 -2.45 -0.29 -13.59
C LEU A 211 -2.25 1.02 -14.37
N GLN A 212 -1.73 2.07 -13.74
CA GLN A 212 -1.54 3.39 -14.35
C GLN A 212 -0.70 3.32 -15.64
N PRO A 213 0.49 2.65 -15.66
CA PRO A 213 1.28 2.55 -16.88
C PRO A 213 0.57 1.85 -18.03
N LYS A 214 -0.30 0.87 -17.73
CA LYS A 214 -1.10 0.17 -18.75
C LYS A 214 -2.18 1.08 -19.35
N VAL A 215 -2.82 1.92 -18.50
CA VAL A 215 -3.80 2.90 -19.01
C VAL A 215 -3.10 3.99 -19.81
N ALA A 216 -1.97 4.49 -19.35
CA ALA A 216 -1.16 5.47 -20.08
C ALA A 216 -0.79 5.00 -21.50
N LYS A 217 -0.42 3.74 -21.64
CA LYS A 217 -0.05 3.11 -22.93
C LYS A 217 -1.27 2.68 -23.78
N GLY A 218 -2.50 2.74 -23.24
CA GLY A 218 -3.70 2.26 -23.92
C GLY A 218 -3.84 0.72 -23.98
N GLU A 219 -3.05 0.01 -23.19
CA GLU A 219 -3.24 -1.43 -22.95
C GLU A 219 -4.56 -1.67 -22.22
N LEU A 220 -4.87 -0.82 -21.26
CA LEU A 220 -6.16 -0.66 -20.60
C LEU A 220 -6.78 0.68 -21.00
N LEU A 221 -8.09 0.74 -20.99
CA LEU A 221 -8.85 2.00 -21.19
C LEU A 221 -9.32 2.59 -19.87
N VAL A 222 -9.57 1.76 -18.87
CA VAL A 222 -10.03 2.15 -17.54
C VAL A 222 -9.36 1.29 -16.48
N ALA A 223 -8.99 1.90 -15.36
CA ALA A 223 -8.58 1.20 -14.15
C ALA A 223 -8.98 1.97 -12.89
N ASN A 224 -8.98 1.29 -11.72
CA ASN A 224 -9.02 1.98 -10.44
C ASN A 224 -7.61 2.45 -10.05
N GLY A 225 -7.57 3.32 -9.10
CA GLY A 225 -6.41 3.82 -8.41
C GLY A 225 -6.84 4.73 -7.27
N ASP A 226 -5.92 5.45 -6.73
CA ASP A 226 -6.21 6.50 -5.79
C ASP A 226 -5.74 7.87 -6.34
N VAL A 227 -6.22 8.93 -5.72
CA VAL A 227 -5.90 10.31 -6.18
C VAL A 227 -4.40 10.58 -6.11
N GLN A 228 -3.74 10.14 -5.05
CA GLN A 228 -2.33 10.35 -4.81
C GLN A 228 -1.47 9.69 -5.91
N MET A 229 -1.61 8.37 -6.08
CA MET A 229 -0.84 7.62 -7.08
C MET A 229 -1.13 8.11 -8.50
N ASN A 230 -2.41 8.37 -8.80
CA ASN A 230 -2.82 8.81 -10.13
C ASN A 230 -2.26 10.19 -10.48
N LEU A 231 -2.31 11.16 -9.56
CA LEU A 231 -1.75 12.50 -9.82
C LEU A 231 -0.23 12.49 -9.90
N ALA A 232 0.43 11.67 -9.07
CA ALA A 232 1.89 11.49 -9.13
C ALA A 232 2.32 10.90 -10.47
N GLU A 233 1.60 9.89 -10.98
CA GLU A 233 1.95 9.22 -12.23
C GLU A 233 1.61 10.09 -13.46
N ILE A 234 0.53 10.88 -13.44
CA ILE A 234 0.23 11.86 -14.51
C ILE A 234 1.40 12.83 -14.68
N GLY A 235 2.04 13.23 -13.58
CA GLY A 235 3.22 14.11 -13.63
C GLY A 235 4.44 13.48 -14.32
N LYS A 236 4.53 12.15 -14.33
CA LYS A 236 5.65 11.39 -14.90
C LYS A 236 5.39 10.95 -16.33
N SER A 237 4.29 10.26 -16.57
CA SER A 237 4.00 9.59 -17.84
C SER A 237 2.82 10.19 -18.60
N GLY A 238 1.89 10.87 -17.92
CA GLY A 238 0.66 11.36 -18.54
C GLY A 238 -0.21 10.25 -19.12
N GLY A 239 -1.00 10.58 -20.13
CA GLY A 239 -1.75 9.61 -20.95
C GLY A 239 -3.05 9.11 -20.35
N PHE A 240 -3.47 9.58 -19.18
CA PHE A 240 -4.76 9.27 -18.57
C PHE A 240 -5.28 10.44 -17.73
N ASP A 241 -6.59 10.44 -17.49
CA ASP A 241 -7.28 11.39 -16.63
C ASP A 241 -7.91 10.68 -15.42
N VAL A 242 -8.04 11.41 -14.30
CA VAL A 242 -8.70 10.94 -13.08
C VAL A 242 -10.17 11.27 -13.12
N PHE A 243 -11.02 10.34 -12.69
CA PHE A 243 -12.44 10.58 -12.51
C PHE A 243 -13.03 9.79 -11.35
N PHE A 244 -14.21 10.19 -10.92
CA PHE A 244 -15.03 9.52 -9.91
C PHE A 244 -16.33 9.13 -10.58
N PRO A 245 -16.64 7.84 -10.76
CA PRO A 245 -17.88 7.42 -11.39
C PRO A 245 -19.09 7.91 -10.59
N ALA A 246 -20.04 8.55 -11.29
CA ALA A 246 -21.28 9.02 -10.69
C ALA A 246 -22.29 7.87 -10.58
N ASP A 247 -23.15 7.93 -9.57
CA ASP A 247 -24.33 7.08 -9.44
C ASP A 247 -25.45 7.49 -10.41
N ALA A 248 -26.61 6.83 -10.32
CA ALA A 248 -27.77 7.11 -11.16
C ALA A 248 -28.39 8.51 -10.92
N GLN A 249 -28.08 9.15 -9.79
CA GLN A 249 -28.50 10.49 -9.43
C GLN A 249 -27.50 11.57 -9.85
N GLY A 250 -26.37 11.16 -10.45
CA GLY A 250 -25.28 12.04 -10.85
C GLY A 250 -24.34 12.42 -9.70
N LYS A 251 -24.46 11.79 -8.53
CA LYS A 251 -23.63 12.04 -7.37
C LYS A 251 -22.32 11.27 -7.51
N ARG A 252 -21.19 11.98 -7.33
CA ARG A 252 -19.85 11.40 -7.26
C ARG A 252 -19.45 11.27 -5.80
N SER A 253 -19.00 10.10 -5.39
CA SER A 253 -18.56 9.85 -4.02
C SER A 253 -17.25 9.10 -3.95
N THR A 254 -16.54 9.27 -2.84
CA THR A 254 -15.30 8.58 -2.48
C THR A 254 -15.15 8.52 -0.97
N PHE A 255 -14.10 7.85 -0.50
CA PHE A 255 -13.72 7.83 0.91
C PHE A 255 -12.19 7.79 1.07
N ALA A 256 -11.71 8.15 2.26
CA ALA A 256 -10.29 8.13 2.55
C ALA A 256 -9.76 6.69 2.73
N ILE A 257 -8.64 6.42 2.10
CA ILE A 257 -7.83 5.20 2.25
C ILE A 257 -6.42 5.60 2.67
N PRO A 258 -6.24 6.06 3.91
CA PRO A 258 -4.97 6.61 4.37
C PRO A 258 -3.86 5.56 4.39
N TYR A 259 -2.64 5.99 4.13
CA TYR A 259 -1.46 5.22 4.54
C TYR A 259 -1.35 5.31 6.05
N GLU A 260 -1.52 4.17 6.72
CA GLU A 260 -1.50 4.08 8.18
C GLU A 260 -0.25 3.35 8.65
N ALA A 261 0.41 3.88 9.67
CA ALA A 261 1.69 3.39 10.18
C ALA A 261 1.59 2.94 11.65
N GLY A 262 2.24 1.83 11.97
CA GLY A 262 2.34 1.32 13.34
C GLY A 262 3.64 0.56 13.58
N LEU A 263 4.07 0.51 14.86
CA LEU A 263 5.20 -0.29 15.31
C LEU A 263 4.78 -1.76 15.42
N VAL A 264 5.53 -2.67 14.82
CA VAL A 264 5.23 -4.11 14.90
C VAL A 264 5.58 -4.64 16.30
N THR A 265 4.72 -5.51 16.84
CA THR A 265 4.96 -6.17 18.13
C THR A 265 6.21 -7.04 18.03
N ASN A 266 7.09 -6.99 19.02
CA ASN A 266 8.39 -7.67 19.03
C ASN A 266 9.33 -7.27 17.86
N ALA A 267 9.23 -6.03 17.39
CA ALA A 267 10.10 -5.46 16.36
C ALA A 267 11.58 -5.66 16.71
N PRO A 268 12.43 -6.21 15.80
CA PRO A 268 13.87 -6.43 16.06
C PRO A 268 14.62 -5.15 16.43
N HIS A 269 14.22 -4.00 15.84
CA HIS A 269 14.84 -2.71 16.07
C HIS A 269 13.78 -1.69 16.55
N ALA A 270 13.01 -2.03 17.60
CA ALA A 270 11.87 -1.24 18.07
C ALA A 270 12.18 0.25 18.29
N ASP A 271 13.35 0.58 18.88
CA ASP A 271 13.74 1.98 19.11
C ASP A 271 14.03 2.74 17.82
N ASN A 272 14.56 2.09 16.79
CA ASN A 272 14.74 2.68 15.47
C ASN A 272 13.39 2.84 14.76
N GLY A 273 12.46 1.88 14.93
CA GLY A 273 11.09 1.97 14.46
C GLY A 273 10.36 3.17 15.04
N LYS A 274 10.45 3.41 16.36
CA LYS A 274 9.88 4.59 17.02
C LYS A 274 10.46 5.90 16.47
N LYS A 275 11.80 5.97 16.33
CA LYS A 275 12.45 7.15 15.72
C LYS A 275 11.97 7.41 14.31
N LEU A 276 11.76 6.37 13.51
CA LEU A 276 11.24 6.51 12.17
C LEU A 276 9.79 7.00 12.17
N LEU A 277 8.93 6.48 13.05
CA LEU A 277 7.57 6.96 13.21
C LEU A 277 7.56 8.44 13.65
N ASP A 278 8.35 8.82 14.67
CA ASP A 278 8.49 10.23 15.09
C ASP A 278 8.92 11.14 13.93
N PHE A 279 9.86 10.69 13.12
CA PHE A 279 10.30 11.41 11.91
C PHE A 279 9.18 11.57 10.89
N LEU A 280 8.49 10.48 10.53
CA LEU A 280 7.41 10.50 9.53
C LEU A 280 6.21 11.36 9.96
N PHE A 281 5.95 11.42 11.25
CA PHE A 281 4.88 12.24 11.84
C PHE A 281 5.32 13.65 12.23
N SER A 282 6.60 14.02 12.05
CA SER A 282 7.06 15.38 12.34
C SER A 282 6.39 16.41 11.43
N PRO A 283 6.13 17.66 11.90
CA PRO A 283 5.50 18.70 11.07
C PRO A 283 6.24 18.95 9.76
N ALA A 284 7.59 18.91 9.80
CA ALA A 284 8.45 19.15 8.64
C ALA A 284 8.28 18.08 7.55
N ILE A 285 8.08 16.82 7.93
CA ILE A 285 7.85 15.71 6.98
C ILE A 285 6.41 15.68 6.52
N GLN A 286 5.46 15.92 7.41
CA GLN A 286 4.04 16.00 7.05
C GLN A 286 3.76 17.15 6.05
N ALA A 287 4.44 18.28 6.17
CA ALA A 287 4.35 19.38 5.20
C ALA A 287 4.81 18.96 3.77
N LYS A 288 5.62 17.91 3.66
CA LYS A 288 6.10 17.36 2.39
C LYS A 288 5.16 16.28 1.81
N ALA A 289 4.02 16.00 2.41
CA ALA A 289 3.04 15.05 1.87
C ALA A 289 2.56 15.46 0.46
N ALA A 290 2.37 16.75 0.23
CA ALA A 290 1.96 17.28 -1.07
C ALA A 290 3.01 17.07 -2.18
N ASP A 291 4.28 16.85 -1.85
CA ASP A 291 5.31 16.50 -2.86
C ASP A 291 4.95 15.21 -3.61
N ALA A 292 4.26 14.28 -2.92
CA ALA A 292 3.73 13.04 -3.49
C ALA A 292 2.23 13.10 -3.79
N PHE A 293 1.60 14.26 -3.85
CA PHE A 293 0.14 14.41 -3.96
C PHE A 293 -0.66 13.76 -2.81
N GLY A 294 -0.04 13.56 -1.67
CA GLY A 294 -0.71 13.12 -0.44
C GLY A 294 -1.19 14.32 0.38
N ILE A 295 -2.08 14.04 1.32
CA ILE A 295 -2.62 15.05 2.24
C ILE A 295 -2.11 14.74 3.64
N PRO A 296 -1.45 15.70 4.33
CA PRO A 296 -1.00 15.48 5.70
C PRO A 296 -2.19 15.19 6.62
N THR A 297 -1.97 14.31 7.59
CA THR A 297 -3.01 13.94 8.57
C THR A 297 -2.98 14.80 9.83
N ARG A 298 -1.87 15.48 10.09
CA ARG A 298 -1.77 16.39 11.25
C ARG A 298 -2.63 17.64 11.03
N ALA A 299 -3.48 17.96 12.00
CA ALA A 299 -4.38 19.12 11.96
C ALA A 299 -3.64 20.48 12.01
N ASP A 300 -2.41 20.49 12.56
CA ASP A 300 -1.56 21.68 12.63
C ASP A 300 -0.68 21.90 11.40
N VAL A 301 -0.73 21.00 10.40
CA VAL A 301 0.00 21.10 9.13
C VAL A 301 -0.95 21.36 7.97
N LYS A 302 -0.69 22.42 7.21
CA LYS A 302 -1.47 22.75 6.01
C LYS A 302 -0.75 22.27 4.76
N SER A 303 -1.49 21.61 3.88
CA SER A 303 -1.03 21.30 2.53
C SER A 303 -1.07 22.57 1.66
N THR A 304 0.03 22.92 1.03
CA THR A 304 0.18 24.13 0.21
C THR A 304 0.93 23.84 -1.09
N GLY A 305 0.83 24.77 -2.05
CA GLY A 305 1.53 24.68 -3.33
C GLY A 305 0.71 24.03 -4.44
N ALA A 306 1.27 23.99 -5.64
CA ALA A 306 0.57 23.57 -6.86
C ALA A 306 -0.02 22.16 -6.79
N ASN A 307 0.67 21.23 -6.14
CA ASN A 307 0.17 19.86 -5.97
C ASN A 307 -1.05 19.81 -5.05
N ALA A 308 -1.03 20.57 -3.94
CA ALA A 308 -2.19 20.68 -3.04
C ALA A 308 -3.39 21.30 -3.76
N ASP A 309 -3.18 22.34 -4.58
CA ASP A 309 -4.24 22.97 -5.38
C ASP A 309 -4.81 21.98 -6.40
N ARG A 310 -3.95 21.15 -7.00
CA ARG A 310 -4.38 20.11 -7.95
C ARG A 310 -5.22 19.03 -7.28
N ILE A 311 -4.82 18.55 -6.09
CA ILE A 311 -5.64 17.63 -5.29
C ILE A 311 -7.01 18.22 -5.04
N LYS A 312 -7.07 19.46 -4.54
CA LYS A 312 -8.31 20.18 -4.27
C LYS A 312 -9.20 20.31 -5.50
N ALA A 313 -8.62 20.68 -6.64
CA ALA A 313 -9.34 20.77 -7.92
C ALA A 313 -9.90 19.40 -8.35
N THR A 314 -9.12 18.32 -8.23
CA THR A 314 -9.54 16.96 -8.57
C THR A 314 -10.71 16.50 -7.69
N MET A 315 -10.71 16.85 -6.41
CA MET A 315 -11.76 16.48 -5.45
C MET A 315 -13.02 17.38 -5.50
N THR A 316 -13.03 18.43 -6.32
CA THR A 316 -14.14 19.39 -6.37
C THR A 316 -15.44 18.71 -6.78
N GLY A 317 -16.48 18.85 -5.93
CA GLY A 317 -17.81 18.28 -6.14
C GLY A 317 -17.86 16.75 -6.00
N VAL A 318 -16.93 16.17 -5.25
CA VAL A 318 -16.93 14.76 -4.84
C VAL A 318 -17.32 14.70 -3.37
N ASP A 319 -18.34 13.92 -3.04
CA ASP A 319 -18.77 13.69 -1.68
C ASP A 319 -17.86 12.67 -1.01
N ILE A 320 -17.34 13.02 0.17
CA ILE A 320 -16.46 12.13 0.95
C ILE A 320 -17.30 11.49 2.05
N TRP A 321 -17.46 10.17 2.01
CA TRP A 321 -18.12 9.42 3.06
C TRP A 321 -17.10 8.72 3.96
N GLN A 322 -17.51 8.29 5.15
CA GLN A 322 -16.65 7.65 6.13
C GLN A 322 -17.06 6.20 6.33
N PRO A 323 -16.17 5.22 6.03
CA PRO A 323 -16.41 3.82 6.37
C PRO A 323 -16.41 3.62 7.89
N ASP A 324 -17.31 2.78 8.37
CA ASP A 324 -17.17 2.20 9.71
C ASP A 324 -16.22 1.01 9.64
N TRP A 325 -14.94 1.25 9.93
CA TRP A 325 -13.90 0.22 9.83
C TRP A 325 -14.14 -0.96 10.77
N THR A 326 -14.82 -0.77 11.91
CA THR A 326 -15.20 -1.87 12.81
C THR A 326 -16.23 -2.79 12.15
N ALA A 327 -17.25 -2.20 11.55
CA ALA A 327 -18.23 -2.95 10.79
C ALA A 327 -17.63 -3.63 9.55
N VAL A 328 -16.75 -2.93 8.82
CA VAL A 328 -16.02 -3.49 7.66
C VAL A 328 -15.22 -4.72 8.07
N LEU A 329 -14.43 -4.63 9.15
CA LEU A 329 -13.61 -5.76 9.62
C LEU A 329 -14.47 -6.95 10.06
N GLY A 330 -15.61 -6.69 10.72
CA GLY A 330 -16.51 -7.75 11.18
C GLY A 330 -17.10 -8.60 10.07
N ARG A 331 -17.11 -8.12 8.82
CA ARG A 331 -17.68 -8.81 7.66
C ARG A 331 -16.71 -9.02 6.48
N LEU A 332 -15.47 -8.55 6.60
CA LEU A 332 -14.50 -8.52 5.48
C LEU A 332 -14.34 -9.90 4.82
N ASP A 333 -14.10 -10.95 5.60
CA ASP A 333 -13.89 -12.30 5.06
C ASP A 333 -15.13 -12.81 4.31
N ALA A 334 -16.32 -12.54 4.85
CA ALA A 334 -17.58 -12.90 4.22
C ALA A 334 -17.80 -12.12 2.92
N ASP A 335 -17.52 -10.81 2.92
CA ASP A 335 -17.63 -9.94 1.76
C ASP A 335 -16.64 -10.37 0.65
N LEU A 336 -15.41 -10.72 1.01
CA LEU A 336 -14.41 -11.22 0.06
C LEU A 336 -14.79 -12.59 -0.53
N ALA A 337 -15.38 -13.49 0.29
CA ALA A 337 -15.89 -14.77 -0.19
C ALA A 337 -17.07 -14.57 -1.15
N ALA A 338 -18.00 -13.66 -0.81
CA ALA A 338 -19.14 -13.31 -1.65
C ALA A 338 -18.67 -12.66 -2.98
N TYR A 339 -17.68 -11.77 -2.93
CA TYR A 339 -17.05 -11.18 -4.10
C TYR A 339 -16.49 -12.26 -5.03
N LYS A 340 -15.64 -13.18 -4.53
CA LYS A 340 -15.07 -14.27 -5.33
C LYS A 340 -16.14 -15.08 -6.03
N LYS A 341 -17.20 -15.47 -5.29
CA LYS A 341 -18.35 -16.18 -5.85
C LYS A 341 -19.05 -15.38 -6.94
N ALA A 342 -19.24 -14.06 -6.74
CA ALA A 342 -19.92 -13.19 -7.71
C ALA A 342 -19.17 -13.05 -9.04
N ILE A 343 -17.83 -13.15 -9.00
CA ILE A 343 -16.98 -13.09 -10.20
C ILE A 343 -16.63 -14.48 -10.77
N GLY A 344 -17.17 -15.56 -10.23
CA GLY A 344 -16.98 -16.93 -10.73
C GLY A 344 -15.68 -17.60 -10.27
N GLN A 345 -15.17 -17.22 -9.10
CA GLN A 345 -13.97 -17.81 -8.46
C GLN A 345 -14.32 -18.61 -7.19
#